data_49a1942b845c14cb8aaca838b6857292
#
_entry.id   49a1942b845c14cb8aaca838b6857292
#
_cell.length_a   1.000
_cell.length_b   1.000
_cell.length_c   1.000
_cell.angle_alpha   90.00
_cell.angle_beta   90.00
_cell.angle_gamma   90.00
#
_symmetry.space_group_name_H-M   'P 1'
#
loop_
_entity.id
_entity.type
_entity.pdbx_description
1 polymer ?
#
loop_
_entity_poly.entity_id
_entity_poly.type
_entity_poly.pdbx_seq_one_letter_code
_entity_poly.pdbx_strand_id
1 'polypeptide(L)'
;MKILQVITSLSTGGAEKLISEISPMLMEKGHQVDVLAFDGADTAFKQNLIDKGIKVYSFGDGCNVYNPLFIFRLAKLMKNYDIVHTHNTAPQLFAAIGSVLCSVVLCTTEHTTSNRRRDWKWYAPIDKWMYSRYNKVICISNQAEDNLLKYLPNLKNVCTIFNGVDINRFHNAKSLDSLKSNKKIVAMVAGFRYQKDQDTLIKAFTHLEKDKYELWLVGDGERRPVLENLVKELDLNDNVKLLGVRNDIPNVLQTADIIVMSSHFEGLSLSNIEGMSVNKPFIASNVDGLREVVDGYGVLFPHEDDKALASIIQKLSEDTDYYQQVAAKCWERAQMFDIQKMVDAYNEVYEGLVSPKHNS
;
A
#
# COMPACT_ATOMS: atom_id res chain seq x y z
N MET A 1 -21.79 -6.67 -13.44
CA MET A 1 -21.40 -8.02 -12.95
C MET A 1 -21.59 -8.10 -11.45
N LYS A 2 -21.72 -9.32 -10.90
CA LYS A 2 -21.72 -9.57 -9.46
C LYS A 2 -20.33 -10.04 -9.04
N ILE A 3 -19.66 -9.30 -8.19
CA ILE A 3 -18.29 -9.53 -7.75
C ILE A 3 -18.27 -9.82 -6.24
N LEU A 4 -17.63 -10.92 -5.84
CA LEU A 4 -17.37 -11.22 -4.44
C LEU A 4 -15.89 -11.04 -4.14
N GLN A 5 -15.53 -10.07 -3.31
CA GLN A 5 -14.20 -9.94 -2.74
C GLN A 5 -14.08 -10.85 -1.52
N VAL A 6 -13.04 -11.67 -1.43
CA VAL A 6 -12.89 -12.65 -0.35
C VAL A 6 -11.52 -12.44 0.32
N ILE A 7 -11.54 -12.17 1.62
CA ILE A 7 -10.34 -11.90 2.41
C ILE A 7 -10.36 -12.64 3.75
N THR A 8 -9.21 -12.77 4.39
CA THR A 8 -9.11 -13.43 5.70
C THR A 8 -9.78 -12.62 6.80
N SER A 9 -9.51 -11.32 6.87
CA SER A 9 -10.10 -10.37 7.85
C SER A 9 -10.16 -8.97 7.23
N LEU A 10 -10.84 -8.04 7.88
CA LEU A 10 -10.82 -6.60 7.57
C LEU A 10 -10.09 -5.80 8.65
N SER A 11 -9.10 -6.42 9.31
CA SER A 11 -8.21 -5.76 10.28
C SER A 11 -7.25 -4.79 9.58
N THR A 12 -6.27 -4.25 10.29
CA THR A 12 -5.33 -3.28 9.72
C THR A 12 -4.30 -3.94 8.81
N GLY A 13 -4.31 -3.61 7.52
CA GLY A 13 -3.36 -4.13 6.53
C GLY A 13 -3.54 -3.51 5.14
N GLY A 14 -2.59 -3.77 4.24
CA GLY A 14 -2.59 -3.21 2.88
C GLY A 14 -3.67 -3.80 1.98
N ALA A 15 -3.91 -5.11 2.06
CA ALA A 15 -4.97 -5.80 1.31
C ALA A 15 -6.36 -5.36 1.77
N GLU A 16 -6.54 -5.19 3.06
CA GLU A 16 -7.75 -4.73 3.72
C GLU A 16 -8.10 -3.30 3.32
N LYS A 17 -7.11 -2.41 3.34
CA LYS A 17 -7.22 -1.03 2.84
C LYS A 17 -7.62 -1.03 1.36
N LEU A 18 -6.93 -1.83 0.54
CA LEU A 18 -7.21 -1.94 -0.89
C LEU A 18 -8.68 -2.31 -1.13
N ILE A 19 -9.19 -3.39 -0.51
CA ILE A 19 -10.59 -3.82 -0.68
C ILE A 19 -11.56 -2.73 -0.23
N SER A 20 -11.28 -2.07 0.89
CA SER A 20 -12.09 -0.98 1.43
C SER A 20 -12.18 0.23 0.48
N GLU A 21 -11.17 0.44 -0.34
CA GLU A 21 -11.11 1.54 -1.31
C GLU A 21 -11.67 1.13 -2.69
N ILE A 22 -11.27 -0.03 -3.25
CA ILE A 22 -11.68 -0.41 -4.60
C ILE A 22 -13.13 -0.89 -4.70
N SER A 23 -13.68 -1.51 -3.64
CA SER A 23 -15.04 -2.09 -3.72
C SER A 23 -16.11 -1.04 -3.97
N PRO A 24 -16.13 0.13 -3.29
CA PRO A 24 -17.04 1.22 -3.61
C PRO A 24 -16.84 1.77 -5.03
N MET A 25 -15.61 1.93 -5.47
CA MET A 25 -15.30 2.47 -6.81
C MET A 25 -15.75 1.51 -7.93
N LEU A 26 -15.67 0.20 -7.70
CA LEU A 26 -16.24 -0.79 -8.62
C LEU A 26 -17.78 -0.74 -8.64
N MET A 27 -18.43 -0.40 -7.52
CA MET A 27 -19.88 -0.16 -7.51
C MET A 27 -20.25 1.09 -8.34
N GLU A 28 -19.46 2.16 -8.26
CA GLU A 28 -19.64 3.36 -9.09
C GLU A 28 -19.53 3.05 -10.59
N LYS A 29 -18.77 2.01 -10.98
CA LYS A 29 -18.71 1.49 -12.35
C LYS A 29 -19.91 0.59 -12.74
N GLY A 30 -20.90 0.46 -11.88
CA GLY A 30 -22.14 -0.28 -12.16
C GLY A 30 -22.06 -1.78 -11.81
N HIS A 31 -21.07 -2.21 -11.03
CA HIS A 31 -21.02 -3.59 -10.53
C HIS A 31 -21.78 -3.73 -9.20
N GLN A 32 -22.31 -4.93 -8.94
CA GLN A 32 -22.70 -5.31 -7.59
C GLN A 32 -21.48 -5.92 -6.92
N VAL A 33 -21.00 -5.33 -5.84
CA VAL A 33 -19.81 -5.78 -5.11
C VAL A 33 -20.20 -6.13 -3.69
N ASP A 34 -19.90 -7.34 -3.27
CA ASP A 34 -20.04 -7.79 -1.89
C ASP A 34 -18.67 -8.26 -1.38
N VAL A 35 -18.49 -8.25 -0.06
CA VAL A 35 -17.25 -8.68 0.58
C VAL A 35 -17.52 -9.84 1.54
N LEU A 36 -16.67 -10.86 1.53
CA LEU A 36 -16.63 -11.91 2.53
C LEU A 36 -15.30 -11.83 3.30
N ALA A 37 -15.34 -11.47 4.56
CA ALA A 37 -14.24 -11.64 5.48
C ALA A 37 -14.44 -12.95 6.27
N PHE A 38 -13.43 -13.83 6.31
CA PHE A 38 -13.54 -15.08 7.08
C PHE A 38 -13.73 -14.76 8.55
N ASP A 39 -12.85 -13.92 9.10
CA ASP A 39 -13.01 -13.34 10.43
C ASP A 39 -13.93 -12.11 10.34
N GLY A 40 -14.99 -12.15 11.12
CA GLY A 40 -16.04 -11.15 11.12
C GLY A 40 -15.84 -10.00 12.11
N ALA A 41 -14.66 -9.90 12.75
CA ALA A 41 -14.37 -8.88 13.73
C ALA A 41 -14.81 -7.47 13.30
N ASP A 42 -15.33 -6.70 14.23
CA ASP A 42 -15.77 -5.33 13.94
C ASP A 42 -14.57 -4.38 13.84
N THR A 43 -14.39 -3.80 12.66
CA THR A 43 -13.22 -3.00 12.33
C THR A 43 -13.62 -1.75 11.55
N ALA A 44 -12.75 -0.73 11.54
CA ALA A 44 -13.00 0.51 10.81
C ALA A 44 -13.19 0.27 9.30
N PHE A 45 -12.44 -0.67 8.70
CA PHE A 45 -12.61 -1.00 7.27
C PHE A 45 -13.94 -1.71 6.99
N LYS A 46 -14.37 -2.62 7.88
CA LYS A 46 -15.68 -3.27 7.75
C LYS A 46 -16.80 -2.25 7.85
N GLN A 47 -16.75 -1.34 8.82
CA GLN A 47 -17.75 -0.29 8.98
C GLN A 47 -17.78 0.65 7.77
N ASN A 48 -16.62 1.08 7.27
CA ASN A 48 -16.53 1.91 6.06
C ASN A 48 -17.19 1.26 4.84
N LEU A 49 -17.03 -0.06 4.65
CA LEU A 49 -17.69 -0.80 3.56
C LEU A 49 -19.22 -0.81 3.74
N ILE A 50 -19.69 -1.05 4.96
CA ILE A 50 -21.14 -1.09 5.28
C ILE A 50 -21.77 0.31 5.07
N ASP A 51 -21.12 1.37 5.53
CA ASP A 51 -21.56 2.76 5.38
C ASP A 51 -21.68 3.17 3.90
N LYS A 52 -20.86 2.57 3.03
CA LYS A 52 -20.92 2.74 1.58
C LYS A 52 -21.90 1.80 0.87
N GLY A 53 -22.73 1.06 1.63
CA GLY A 53 -23.77 0.20 1.09
C GLY A 53 -23.29 -1.18 0.59
N ILE A 54 -22.04 -1.56 0.89
CA ILE A 54 -21.49 -2.87 0.52
C ILE A 54 -21.91 -3.91 1.55
N LYS A 55 -22.43 -5.04 1.07
CA LYS A 55 -22.80 -6.16 1.94
C LYS A 55 -21.54 -6.92 2.35
N VAL A 56 -21.31 -7.00 3.66
CA VAL A 56 -20.19 -7.73 4.24
C VAL A 56 -20.67 -9.00 4.93
N TYR A 57 -20.21 -10.15 4.42
CA TYR A 57 -20.45 -11.47 5.02
C TYR A 57 -19.28 -11.84 5.92
N SER A 58 -19.52 -12.72 6.89
CA SER A 58 -18.45 -13.37 7.66
C SER A 58 -18.79 -14.80 8.04
N PHE A 59 -17.77 -15.55 8.46
CA PHE A 59 -17.96 -16.90 9.00
C PHE A 59 -18.06 -16.92 10.53
N GLY A 60 -17.69 -15.86 11.21
CA GLY A 60 -17.77 -15.65 12.65
C GLY A 60 -16.61 -14.80 13.17
N ASP A 61 -16.81 -14.16 14.32
CA ASP A 61 -15.79 -13.33 14.96
C ASP A 61 -14.75 -14.22 15.67
N GLY A 62 -13.44 -13.91 15.52
CA GLY A 62 -12.34 -14.67 16.11
C GLY A 62 -12.29 -16.13 15.66
N CYS A 63 -12.86 -16.46 14.49
CA CYS A 63 -12.92 -17.83 14.01
C CYS A 63 -11.55 -18.34 13.54
N ASN A 64 -11.37 -19.67 13.60
CA ASN A 64 -10.21 -20.29 12.96
C ASN A 64 -10.38 -20.21 11.42
N VAL A 65 -9.66 -19.29 10.79
CA VAL A 65 -9.74 -19.01 9.35
C VAL A 65 -9.35 -20.22 8.46
N TYR A 66 -8.71 -21.24 9.02
CA TYR A 66 -8.38 -22.49 8.33
C TYR A 66 -9.41 -23.63 8.59
N ASN A 67 -10.59 -23.32 9.14
CA ASN A 67 -11.64 -24.30 9.32
C ASN A 67 -12.14 -24.86 7.95
N PRO A 68 -11.97 -26.17 7.65
CA PRO A 68 -12.31 -26.73 6.34
C PRO A 68 -13.81 -26.66 6.00
N LEU A 69 -14.68 -26.52 6.99
CA LEU A 69 -16.13 -26.35 6.75
C LEU A 69 -16.43 -25.04 6.00
N PHE A 70 -15.54 -24.06 6.06
CA PHE A 70 -15.69 -22.81 5.31
C PHE A 70 -15.62 -23.02 3.80
N ILE A 71 -14.98 -24.08 3.32
CA ILE A 71 -14.94 -24.43 1.88
C ILE A 71 -16.36 -24.62 1.35
N PHE A 72 -17.22 -25.38 2.04
CA PHE A 72 -18.59 -25.62 1.61
C PHE A 72 -19.47 -24.38 1.69
N ARG A 73 -19.29 -23.57 2.77
CA ARG A 73 -20.00 -22.30 2.94
C ARG A 73 -19.60 -21.30 1.85
N LEU A 74 -18.30 -21.22 1.54
CA LEU A 74 -17.77 -20.40 0.48
C LEU A 74 -18.27 -20.86 -0.89
N ALA A 75 -18.19 -22.15 -1.22
CA ALA A 75 -18.67 -22.70 -2.48
C ALA A 75 -20.17 -22.45 -2.71
N LYS A 76 -20.99 -22.50 -1.66
CA LYS A 76 -22.40 -22.15 -1.73
C LYS A 76 -22.61 -20.66 -2.07
N LEU A 77 -21.80 -19.77 -1.47
CA LEU A 77 -21.90 -18.33 -1.70
C LEU A 77 -21.39 -17.96 -3.11
N MET A 78 -20.27 -18.54 -3.55
CA MET A 78 -19.64 -18.30 -4.86
C MET A 78 -20.59 -18.48 -6.05
N LYS A 79 -21.54 -19.41 -5.95
CA LYS A 79 -22.55 -19.68 -7.02
C LYS A 79 -23.43 -18.48 -7.40
N ASN A 80 -23.50 -17.46 -6.56
CA ASN A 80 -24.31 -16.27 -6.76
C ASN A 80 -23.58 -15.12 -7.46
N TYR A 81 -22.29 -15.32 -7.79
CA TYR A 81 -21.42 -14.29 -8.34
C TYR A 81 -20.83 -14.69 -9.68
N ASP A 82 -20.59 -13.71 -10.52
CA ASP A 82 -19.92 -13.89 -11.81
C ASP A 82 -18.40 -14.05 -11.60
N ILE A 83 -17.86 -13.28 -10.65
CA ILE A 83 -16.44 -13.27 -10.30
C ILE A 83 -16.28 -13.42 -8.79
N VAL A 84 -15.34 -14.27 -8.39
CA VAL A 84 -14.84 -14.35 -7.01
C VAL A 84 -13.37 -13.98 -7.00
N HIS A 85 -13.04 -12.89 -6.31
CA HIS A 85 -11.70 -12.37 -6.21
C HIS A 85 -11.16 -12.55 -4.80
N THR A 86 -10.10 -13.33 -4.67
CA THR A 86 -9.53 -13.71 -3.37
C THR A 86 -8.27 -12.93 -3.05
N HIS A 87 -8.12 -12.64 -1.76
CA HIS A 87 -6.95 -11.99 -1.17
C HIS A 87 -6.48 -12.84 0.02
N ASN A 88 -5.17 -12.98 0.19
CA ASN A 88 -4.54 -13.78 1.23
C ASN A 88 -4.69 -15.31 1.05
N THR A 89 -3.87 -16.05 1.79
CA THR A 89 -3.62 -17.49 1.57
C THR A 89 -4.84 -18.38 1.81
N ALA A 90 -5.56 -18.18 2.91
CA ALA A 90 -6.68 -19.07 3.26
C ALA A 90 -7.87 -18.91 2.29
N PRO A 91 -8.36 -17.69 1.98
CA PRO A 91 -9.35 -17.46 0.95
C PRO A 91 -8.95 -18.03 -0.42
N GLN A 92 -7.69 -17.84 -0.80
CA GLN A 92 -7.13 -18.31 -2.06
C GLN A 92 -7.22 -19.84 -2.19
N LEU A 93 -6.78 -20.58 -1.17
CA LEU A 93 -6.86 -22.04 -1.17
C LEU A 93 -8.31 -22.53 -1.13
N PHE A 94 -9.14 -21.93 -0.28
CA PHE A 94 -10.52 -22.40 -0.08
C PHE A 94 -11.41 -22.11 -1.30
N ALA A 95 -11.22 -20.97 -1.98
CA ALA A 95 -11.92 -20.69 -3.21
C ALA A 95 -11.49 -21.63 -4.35
N ALA A 96 -10.20 -21.95 -4.45
CA ALA A 96 -9.70 -22.93 -5.41
C ALA A 96 -10.33 -24.33 -5.20
N ILE A 97 -10.45 -24.79 -3.94
CA ILE A 97 -11.11 -26.04 -3.62
C ILE A 97 -12.64 -25.92 -3.90
N GLY A 98 -13.26 -24.83 -3.45
CA GLY A 98 -14.68 -24.57 -3.67
C GLY A 98 -15.08 -24.53 -5.14
N SER A 99 -14.19 -24.08 -6.02
CA SER A 99 -14.41 -24.04 -7.48
C SER A 99 -14.56 -25.42 -8.15
N VAL A 100 -14.19 -26.49 -7.47
CA VAL A 100 -14.46 -27.84 -7.93
C VAL A 100 -15.98 -28.18 -7.81
N LEU A 101 -16.67 -27.50 -6.88
CA LEU A 101 -18.09 -27.70 -6.57
C LEU A 101 -19.02 -26.69 -7.28
N CYS A 102 -18.46 -25.69 -7.95
CA CYS A 102 -19.24 -24.67 -8.66
C CYS A 102 -18.43 -24.08 -9.83
N SER A 103 -19.13 -23.69 -10.90
CA SER A 103 -18.52 -22.98 -12.02
C SER A 103 -18.60 -21.48 -11.75
N VAL A 104 -17.45 -20.85 -11.52
CA VAL A 104 -17.32 -19.40 -11.28
C VAL A 104 -15.94 -18.92 -11.75
N VAL A 105 -15.84 -17.70 -12.21
CA VAL A 105 -14.57 -17.09 -12.57
C VAL A 105 -13.78 -16.73 -11.31
N LEU A 106 -12.56 -17.23 -11.18
CA LEU A 106 -11.69 -16.96 -10.05
C LEU A 106 -10.57 -15.99 -10.41
N CYS A 107 -10.43 -14.94 -9.63
CA CYS A 107 -9.29 -14.04 -9.61
C CYS A 107 -8.60 -14.09 -8.25
N THR A 108 -7.32 -13.80 -8.20
CA THR A 108 -6.59 -13.59 -6.93
C THR A 108 -5.57 -12.48 -7.06
N THR A 109 -5.33 -11.76 -5.96
CA THR A 109 -4.24 -10.77 -5.87
C THR A 109 -3.17 -11.23 -4.89
N GLU A 110 -1.92 -11.23 -5.36
CA GLU A 110 -0.71 -11.42 -4.56
C GLU A 110 -0.26 -10.08 -3.98
N HIS A 111 -0.42 -9.94 -2.65
CA HIS A 111 -0.12 -8.71 -1.90
C HIS A 111 1.31 -8.63 -1.36
N THR A 112 2.12 -9.66 -1.56
CA THR A 112 3.48 -9.73 -1.00
C THR A 112 4.48 -10.17 -2.05
N THR A 113 5.68 -9.63 -1.96
CA THR A 113 6.82 -10.05 -2.79
C THR A 113 7.42 -11.37 -2.32
N SER A 114 7.19 -11.75 -1.05
CA SER A 114 7.67 -13.01 -0.47
C SER A 114 6.54 -13.73 0.26
N ASN A 115 6.52 -15.05 0.18
CA ASN A 115 5.57 -15.89 0.90
C ASN A 115 6.31 -17.10 1.48
N ARG A 116 6.38 -17.22 2.80
CA ARG A 116 7.09 -18.29 3.51
C ARG A 116 6.67 -19.70 3.09
N ARG A 117 5.43 -19.90 2.65
CA ARG A 117 4.97 -21.22 2.19
C ARG A 117 5.71 -21.68 0.94
N ARG A 118 6.27 -20.77 0.14
CA ARG A 118 7.06 -21.08 -1.05
C ARG A 118 8.40 -21.75 -0.71
N ASP A 119 8.86 -21.60 0.52
CA ASP A 119 10.07 -22.28 1.04
C ASP A 119 9.80 -23.75 1.35
N TRP A 120 8.52 -24.16 1.45
CA TRP A 120 8.12 -25.52 1.77
C TRP A 120 7.96 -26.33 0.49
N LYS A 121 9.01 -27.09 0.11
CA LYS A 121 9.04 -27.89 -1.12
C LYS A 121 7.85 -28.84 -1.26
N TRP A 122 7.35 -29.39 -0.15
CA TRP A 122 6.18 -30.29 -0.13
C TRP A 122 4.87 -29.58 -0.46
N TYR A 123 4.79 -28.25 -0.30
CA TYR A 123 3.59 -27.46 -0.58
C TYR A 123 3.50 -27.03 -2.05
N ALA A 124 4.61 -27.06 -2.79
CA ALA A 124 4.66 -26.62 -4.18
C ALA A 124 3.64 -27.31 -5.11
N PRO A 125 3.35 -28.63 -5.02
CA PRO A 125 2.29 -29.26 -5.81
C PRO A 125 0.89 -28.71 -5.50
N ILE A 126 0.62 -28.39 -4.23
CA ILE A 126 -0.67 -27.80 -3.78
C ILE A 126 -0.80 -26.41 -4.37
N ASP A 127 0.23 -25.57 -4.27
CA ASP A 127 0.23 -24.23 -4.87
C ASP A 127 0.04 -24.29 -6.38
N LYS A 128 0.78 -25.16 -7.08
CA LYS A 128 0.65 -25.34 -8.53
C LYS A 128 -0.78 -25.70 -8.92
N TRP A 129 -1.40 -26.65 -8.20
CA TRP A 129 -2.80 -26.99 -8.42
C TRP A 129 -3.72 -25.83 -8.11
N MET A 130 -3.56 -25.16 -6.98
CA MET A 130 -4.37 -24.02 -6.56
C MET A 130 -4.35 -22.90 -7.60
N TYR A 131 -3.17 -22.43 -8.02
CA TYR A 131 -3.03 -21.39 -9.04
C TYR A 131 -3.60 -21.80 -10.41
N SER A 132 -3.58 -23.10 -10.75
CA SER A 132 -4.19 -23.60 -11.99
C SER A 132 -5.71 -23.45 -12.01
N ARG A 133 -6.35 -23.26 -10.86
CA ARG A 133 -7.80 -23.03 -10.75
C ARG A 133 -8.22 -21.59 -11.02
N TYR A 134 -7.28 -20.65 -10.94
CA TYR A 134 -7.52 -19.24 -11.14
C TYR A 134 -7.51 -18.87 -12.62
N ASN A 135 -8.51 -18.07 -13.04
CA ASN A 135 -8.59 -17.53 -14.39
C ASN A 135 -7.61 -16.35 -14.56
N LYS A 136 -7.32 -15.61 -13.47
CA LYS A 136 -6.36 -14.53 -13.44
C LYS A 136 -5.67 -14.42 -12.08
N VAL A 137 -4.35 -14.21 -12.10
CA VAL A 137 -3.54 -13.91 -10.94
C VAL A 137 -2.98 -12.49 -11.12
N ILE A 138 -3.26 -11.61 -10.20
CA ILE A 138 -2.86 -10.21 -10.23
C ILE A 138 -1.73 -10.02 -9.21
N CYS A 139 -0.62 -9.44 -9.61
CA CYS A 139 0.48 -9.08 -8.73
C CYS A 139 0.51 -7.56 -8.52
N ILE A 140 0.78 -7.11 -7.30
CA ILE A 140 0.76 -5.67 -6.97
C ILE A 140 2.03 -4.93 -7.42
N SER A 141 3.05 -5.64 -7.90
CA SER A 141 4.31 -5.09 -8.38
C SER A 141 5.01 -6.06 -9.34
N ASN A 142 5.91 -5.54 -10.18
CA ASN A 142 6.74 -6.37 -11.05
C ASN A 142 7.58 -7.38 -10.25
N GLN A 143 8.12 -6.99 -9.10
CA GLN A 143 8.88 -7.88 -8.23
C GLN A 143 8.02 -9.03 -7.68
N ALA A 144 6.75 -8.78 -7.35
CA ALA A 144 5.82 -9.84 -6.92
C ALA A 144 5.53 -10.81 -8.08
N GLU A 145 5.36 -10.30 -9.30
CA GLU A 145 5.18 -11.11 -10.52
C GLU A 145 6.43 -11.94 -10.81
N ASP A 146 7.60 -11.34 -10.82
CA ASP A 146 8.87 -12.03 -11.07
C ASP A 146 9.11 -13.16 -10.05
N ASN A 147 8.86 -12.89 -8.76
CA ASN A 147 9.03 -13.89 -7.70
C ASN A 147 8.00 -15.02 -7.82
N LEU A 148 6.76 -14.71 -8.24
CA LEU A 148 5.75 -15.72 -8.51
C LEU A 148 6.12 -16.59 -9.72
N LEU A 149 6.57 -15.98 -10.82
CA LEU A 149 6.97 -16.68 -12.04
C LEU A 149 8.27 -17.49 -11.87
N LYS A 150 9.20 -17.04 -11.02
CA LYS A 150 10.36 -17.87 -10.61
C LYS A 150 9.92 -19.13 -9.87
N TYR A 151 8.88 -19.02 -9.04
CA TYR A 151 8.33 -20.17 -8.29
C TYR A 151 7.44 -21.06 -9.14
N LEU A 152 6.63 -20.48 -10.06
CA LEU A 152 5.71 -21.18 -10.97
C LEU A 152 5.94 -20.75 -12.44
N PRO A 153 7.01 -21.22 -13.09
CA PRO A 153 7.42 -20.73 -14.42
C PRO A 153 6.39 -20.94 -15.54
N ASN A 154 5.49 -21.88 -15.37
CA ASN A 154 4.46 -22.23 -16.37
C ASN A 154 3.11 -21.51 -16.16
N LEU A 155 3.01 -20.58 -15.21
CA LEU A 155 1.81 -19.81 -14.96
C LEU A 155 1.66 -18.71 -16.03
N LYS A 156 0.61 -18.79 -16.86
CA LYS A 156 0.43 -17.88 -18.03
C LYS A 156 -0.60 -16.78 -17.81
N ASN A 157 -1.45 -16.91 -16.80
CA ASN A 157 -2.58 -16.04 -16.52
C ASN A 157 -2.26 -14.99 -15.47
N VAL A 158 -1.02 -14.48 -15.47
CA VAL A 158 -0.54 -13.44 -14.54
C VAL A 158 -0.60 -12.06 -15.20
N CYS A 159 -0.80 -11.02 -14.42
CA CYS A 159 -0.54 -9.64 -14.79
C CYS A 159 -0.21 -8.81 -13.54
N THR A 160 0.47 -7.69 -13.75
CA THR A 160 0.73 -6.71 -12.69
C THR A 160 -0.30 -5.59 -12.76
N ILE A 161 -0.95 -5.30 -11.63
CA ILE A 161 -1.71 -4.07 -11.38
C ILE A 161 -1.13 -3.44 -10.13
N PHE A 162 -0.46 -2.31 -10.31
CA PHE A 162 0.14 -1.60 -9.17
C PHE A 162 -0.93 -1.07 -8.22
N ASN A 163 -0.65 -1.16 -6.92
CA ASN A 163 -1.50 -0.54 -5.92
C ASN A 163 -1.58 0.98 -6.16
N GLY A 164 -2.78 1.52 -6.05
CA GLY A 164 -3.05 2.93 -6.24
C GLY A 164 -3.29 3.68 -4.94
N VAL A 165 -3.20 4.99 -5.02
CA VAL A 165 -3.49 5.95 -3.97
C VAL A 165 -4.51 6.96 -4.49
N ASP A 166 -5.45 7.38 -3.66
CA ASP A 166 -6.30 8.54 -3.97
C ASP A 166 -5.45 9.82 -3.95
N ILE A 167 -4.74 10.06 -5.06
CA ILE A 167 -3.82 11.18 -5.20
C ILE A 167 -4.53 12.53 -5.07
N ASN A 168 -5.79 12.62 -5.48
CA ASN A 168 -6.58 13.85 -5.41
C ASN A 168 -6.88 14.24 -3.96
N ARG A 169 -7.12 13.27 -3.08
CA ARG A 169 -7.28 13.49 -1.65
C ARG A 169 -6.04 14.14 -1.03
N PHE A 170 -4.85 13.73 -1.46
CA PHE A 170 -3.59 14.31 -0.97
C PHE A 170 -3.29 15.65 -1.62
N HIS A 171 -3.45 15.76 -2.94
CA HIS A 171 -3.16 16.97 -3.70
C HIS A 171 -4.04 18.16 -3.27
N ASN A 172 -5.33 17.92 -3.07
CA ASN A 172 -6.32 18.96 -2.74
C ASN A 172 -6.49 19.17 -1.22
N ALA A 173 -5.69 18.50 -0.39
CA ALA A 173 -5.76 18.69 1.05
C ALA A 173 -5.33 20.11 1.46
N LYS A 174 -5.94 20.62 2.52
CA LYS A 174 -5.62 21.95 3.03
C LYS A 174 -4.46 21.89 4.01
N SER A 175 -3.53 22.83 3.92
CA SER A 175 -2.48 22.99 4.92
C SER A 175 -3.05 23.29 6.30
N LEU A 176 -2.38 22.85 7.34
CA LEU A 176 -2.73 23.10 8.75
C LEU A 176 -2.08 24.38 9.23
N ASP A 177 -2.78 25.51 9.17
CA ASP A 177 -2.23 26.80 9.57
C ASP A 177 -1.77 26.82 11.03
N SER A 178 -2.42 26.06 11.90
CA SER A 178 -2.06 25.93 13.32
C SER A 178 -0.70 25.23 13.57
N LEU A 179 -0.18 24.51 12.59
CA LEU A 179 1.11 23.81 12.67
C LEU A 179 2.20 24.51 11.85
N LYS A 180 1.86 25.51 11.03
CA LYS A 180 2.85 26.26 10.25
C LYS A 180 3.88 26.91 11.17
N SER A 181 5.10 26.89 10.74
CA SER A 181 6.27 27.49 11.39
C SER A 181 6.94 28.44 10.40
N ASN A 182 7.77 29.34 10.90
CA ASN A 182 8.65 30.16 10.05
C ASN A 182 9.84 29.37 9.49
N LYS A 183 9.98 28.11 9.93
CA LYS A 183 11.03 27.19 9.48
C LYS A 183 10.54 26.36 8.31
N LYS A 184 11.45 25.86 7.49
CA LYS A 184 11.18 24.85 6.48
C LYS A 184 10.84 23.51 7.15
N ILE A 185 9.68 22.96 6.86
CA ILE A 185 9.18 21.74 7.48
C ILE A 185 9.54 20.55 6.62
N VAL A 186 10.31 19.63 7.17
CA VAL A 186 10.61 18.32 6.61
C VAL A 186 9.75 17.28 7.33
N ALA A 187 9.01 16.44 6.60
CA ALA A 187 8.13 15.48 7.23
C ALA A 187 8.41 14.04 6.79
N MET A 188 8.31 13.11 7.74
CA MET A 188 8.30 11.66 7.50
C MET A 188 7.06 11.05 8.14
N VAL A 189 6.25 10.34 7.34
CA VAL A 189 5.07 9.62 7.79
C VAL A 189 5.37 8.13 7.77
N ALA A 190 5.62 7.54 8.93
CA ALA A 190 5.94 6.11 9.05
C ALA A 190 5.75 5.60 10.48
N GLY A 191 5.42 4.31 10.63
CA GLY A 191 5.49 3.66 11.94
C GLY A 191 6.92 3.65 12.49
N PHE A 192 7.09 3.84 13.81
CA PHE A 192 8.40 3.90 14.46
C PHE A 192 8.95 2.49 14.68
N ARG A 193 9.54 1.94 13.61
CA ARG A 193 10.15 0.61 13.54
C ARG A 193 11.58 0.73 12.98
N TYR A 194 12.44 -0.24 13.30
CA TYR A 194 13.81 -0.29 12.77
C TYR A 194 13.86 -0.13 11.25
N GLN A 195 12.98 -0.82 10.55
CA GLN A 195 12.88 -0.76 9.09
C GLN A 195 12.82 0.65 8.52
N LYS A 196 12.21 1.61 9.24
CA LYS A 196 11.91 2.96 8.74
C LYS A 196 13.05 3.96 8.91
N ASP A 197 14.06 3.63 9.71
CA ASP A 197 15.31 4.40 9.88
C ASP A 197 15.11 5.92 10.09
N GLN A 198 14.27 6.28 11.04
CA GLN A 198 14.13 7.67 11.48
C GLN A 198 15.43 8.22 12.04
N ASP A 199 16.34 7.36 12.48
CA ASP A 199 17.64 7.70 13.06
C ASP A 199 18.51 8.51 12.08
N THR A 200 18.64 8.04 10.84
CA THR A 200 19.37 8.74 9.78
C THR A 200 18.78 10.13 9.51
N LEU A 201 17.46 10.25 9.47
CA LEU A 201 16.78 11.53 9.26
C LEU A 201 16.99 12.49 10.45
N ILE A 202 16.91 12.01 11.70
CA ILE A 202 17.19 12.82 12.90
C ILE A 202 18.66 13.29 12.89
N LYS A 203 19.61 12.40 12.57
CA LYS A 203 21.04 12.76 12.48
C LYS A 203 21.31 13.80 11.41
N ALA A 204 20.62 13.74 10.26
CA ALA A 204 20.74 14.74 9.19
C ALA A 204 20.46 16.17 9.70
N PHE A 205 19.56 16.31 10.68
CA PHE A 205 19.23 17.61 11.27
C PHE A 205 20.38 18.23 12.10
N THR A 206 21.38 17.45 12.52
CA THR A 206 22.59 18.00 13.17
C THR A 206 23.48 18.79 12.21
N HIS A 207 23.32 18.59 10.89
CA HIS A 207 24.06 19.27 9.83
C HIS A 207 23.30 20.46 9.24
N LEU A 208 22.05 20.71 9.69
CA LEU A 208 21.20 21.81 9.22
C LEU A 208 21.16 22.96 10.24
N GLU A 209 20.91 24.16 9.75
CA GLU A 209 20.75 25.35 10.59
C GLU A 209 19.48 25.25 11.44
N LYS A 210 19.62 25.19 12.77
CA LYS A 210 18.53 24.94 13.73
C LYS A 210 17.39 25.98 13.67
N ASP A 211 17.65 27.18 13.26
CA ASP A 211 16.66 28.27 13.11
C ASP A 211 15.88 28.24 11.80
N LYS A 212 16.37 27.49 10.79
CA LYS A 212 15.76 27.39 9.46
C LYS A 212 14.90 26.15 9.23
N TYR A 213 15.13 25.05 9.98
CA TYR A 213 14.51 23.75 9.69
C TYR A 213 13.80 23.15 10.90
N GLU A 214 12.70 22.46 10.62
CA GLU A 214 11.90 21.69 11.58
C GLU A 214 11.58 20.31 11.00
N LEU A 215 11.74 19.25 11.78
CA LEU A 215 11.41 17.87 11.41
C LEU A 215 10.11 17.44 12.08
N TRP A 216 9.21 16.89 11.30
CA TRP A 216 8.01 16.21 11.79
C TRP A 216 8.10 14.71 11.56
N LEU A 217 8.12 13.94 12.64
CA LEU A 217 7.99 12.49 12.63
C LEU A 217 6.55 12.14 12.97
N VAL A 218 5.81 11.61 11.98
CA VAL A 218 4.38 11.31 12.09
C VAL A 218 4.18 9.81 12.12
N GLY A 219 3.62 9.32 13.20
CA GLY A 219 3.43 7.91 13.48
C GLY A 219 3.76 7.56 14.92
N ASP A 220 3.74 6.29 15.22
CA ASP A 220 4.10 5.74 16.52
C ASP A 220 4.65 4.31 16.36
N GLY A 221 5.23 3.74 17.42
CA GLY A 221 5.73 2.38 17.41
C GLY A 221 6.74 2.10 18.51
N GLU A 222 7.25 0.88 18.50
CA GLU A 222 8.16 0.36 19.53
C GLU A 222 9.45 1.17 19.72
N ARG A 223 9.89 1.87 18.67
CA ARG A 223 11.10 2.69 18.70
C ARG A 223 10.90 4.11 19.22
N ARG A 224 9.68 4.53 19.55
CA ARG A 224 9.44 5.89 20.03
C ARG A 224 10.39 6.33 21.15
N PRO A 225 10.61 5.54 22.23
CA PRO A 225 11.53 5.94 23.29
C PRO A 225 12.98 6.10 22.83
N VAL A 226 13.41 5.26 21.85
CA VAL A 226 14.76 5.34 21.26
C VAL A 226 14.92 6.63 20.48
N LEU A 227 13.93 7.02 19.68
CA LEU A 227 13.96 8.25 18.87
C LEU A 227 13.90 9.50 19.76
N GLU A 228 13.08 9.52 20.80
CA GLU A 228 13.02 10.61 21.78
C GLU A 228 14.37 10.81 22.51
N ASN A 229 15.03 9.71 22.89
CA ASN A 229 16.37 9.78 23.47
C ASN A 229 17.41 10.32 22.48
N LEU A 230 17.37 9.84 21.22
CA LEU A 230 18.28 10.31 20.18
C LEU A 230 18.14 11.82 19.92
N VAL A 231 16.91 12.32 19.85
CA VAL A 231 16.61 13.76 19.70
C VAL A 231 17.22 14.57 20.85
N LYS A 232 17.08 14.06 22.09
CA LYS A 232 17.63 14.70 23.29
C LYS A 232 19.18 14.68 23.30
N GLU A 233 19.79 13.53 22.97
CA GLU A 233 21.26 13.38 22.93
C GLU A 233 21.90 14.30 21.89
N LEU A 234 21.21 14.56 20.77
CA LEU A 234 21.69 15.43 19.70
C LEU A 234 21.29 16.91 19.87
N ASP A 235 20.66 17.27 21.00
CA ASP A 235 20.19 18.64 21.27
C ASP A 235 19.27 19.20 20.16
N LEU A 236 18.29 18.40 19.74
CA LEU A 236 17.35 18.72 18.67
C LEU A 236 15.91 18.87 19.15
N ASN A 237 15.67 19.05 20.48
CA ASN A 237 14.32 19.10 21.04
C ASN A 237 13.44 20.22 20.45
N ASP A 238 14.03 21.36 20.07
CA ASP A 238 13.34 22.49 19.47
C ASP A 238 13.15 22.34 17.93
N ASN A 239 13.76 21.32 17.34
CA ASN A 239 13.76 21.10 15.89
C ASN A 239 12.99 19.87 15.46
N VAL A 240 12.84 18.86 16.31
CA VAL A 240 12.21 17.59 15.97
C VAL A 240 10.92 17.41 16.77
N LYS A 241 9.80 17.28 16.07
CA LYS A 241 8.48 17.04 16.67
C LYS A 241 8.00 15.62 16.34
N LEU A 242 7.75 14.82 17.37
CA LEU A 242 7.10 13.52 17.24
C LEU A 242 5.59 13.72 17.38
N LEU A 243 4.87 13.80 16.25
CA LEU A 243 3.46 14.19 16.21
C LEU A 243 2.49 13.06 16.56
N GLY A 244 2.98 11.84 16.80
CA GLY A 244 2.14 10.68 17.08
C GLY A 244 1.34 10.21 15.86
N VAL A 245 0.38 9.32 16.12
CA VAL A 245 -0.54 8.82 15.09
C VAL A 245 -1.55 9.90 14.73
N ARG A 246 -1.73 10.16 13.43
CA ARG A 246 -2.66 11.18 12.92
C ARG A 246 -3.60 10.58 11.88
N ASN A 247 -4.82 11.12 11.82
CA ASN A 247 -5.85 10.72 10.84
C ASN A 247 -5.93 11.69 9.66
N ASP A 248 -5.26 12.84 9.74
CA ASP A 248 -5.26 13.93 8.76
C ASP A 248 -3.93 14.01 7.98
N ILE A 249 -3.37 12.84 7.64
CA ILE A 249 -2.09 12.72 6.93
C ILE A 249 -2.02 13.59 5.66
N PRO A 250 -3.05 13.67 4.80
CA PRO A 250 -3.03 14.55 3.63
C PRO A 250 -2.75 16.03 3.99
N ASN A 251 -3.37 16.51 5.07
CA ASN A 251 -3.21 17.88 5.54
C ASN A 251 -1.80 18.12 6.12
N VAL A 252 -1.26 17.14 6.85
CA VAL A 252 0.12 17.19 7.38
C VAL A 252 1.12 17.27 6.23
N LEU A 253 1.01 16.39 5.23
CA LEU A 253 1.89 16.37 4.07
C LEU A 253 1.77 17.64 3.23
N GLN A 254 0.56 18.20 3.08
CA GLN A 254 0.36 19.49 2.42
C GLN A 254 0.96 20.67 3.20
N THR A 255 1.15 20.55 4.51
CA THR A 255 1.77 21.60 5.32
C THR A 255 3.29 21.55 5.23
N ALA A 256 3.88 20.37 5.12
CA ALA A 256 5.31 20.19 4.99
C ALA A 256 5.86 20.79 3.69
N ASP A 257 7.13 21.21 3.67
CA ASP A 257 7.85 21.69 2.49
C ASP A 257 8.56 20.55 1.74
N ILE A 258 9.12 19.57 2.45
CA ILE A 258 9.86 18.44 1.89
C ILE A 258 9.40 17.16 2.59
N ILE A 259 9.20 16.10 1.82
CA ILE A 259 8.82 14.79 2.34
C ILE A 259 10.01 13.84 2.24
N VAL A 260 10.26 13.06 3.29
CA VAL A 260 11.39 12.12 3.36
C VAL A 260 10.93 10.72 3.73
N MET A 261 11.55 9.70 3.14
CA MET A 261 11.47 8.31 3.56
C MET A 261 12.88 7.72 3.62
N SER A 262 13.39 7.51 4.83
CA SER A 262 14.77 7.06 5.08
C SER A 262 14.93 5.55 5.26
N SER A 263 13.92 4.75 5.00
CA SER A 263 13.85 3.31 5.32
C SER A 263 15.08 2.51 4.89
N HIS A 264 15.43 1.48 5.69
CA HIS A 264 16.45 0.50 5.34
C HIS A 264 16.02 -0.43 4.19
N PHE A 265 14.74 -0.74 4.09
CA PHE A 265 14.14 -1.54 3.02
C PHE A 265 12.62 -1.32 2.99
N GLU A 266 12.04 -1.43 1.80
CA GLU A 266 10.59 -1.36 1.57
C GLU A 266 10.14 -2.39 0.53
N GLY A 267 8.84 -2.73 0.56
CA GLY A 267 8.14 -3.20 -0.63
C GLY A 267 7.66 -2.00 -1.47
N LEU A 268 6.65 -2.17 -2.30
CA LEU A 268 5.98 -1.01 -2.92
C LEU A 268 5.25 -0.22 -1.83
N SER A 269 5.88 0.85 -1.33
CA SER A 269 5.35 1.65 -0.24
C SER A 269 4.34 2.67 -0.75
N LEU A 270 3.06 2.51 -0.39
CA LEU A 270 2.02 3.49 -0.71
C LEU A 270 2.33 4.87 -0.09
N SER A 271 3.01 4.90 1.06
CA SER A 271 3.42 6.16 1.71
C SER A 271 4.36 7.01 0.84
N ASN A 272 5.15 6.38 -0.04
CA ASN A 272 5.97 7.13 -1.00
C ASN A 272 5.09 7.85 -2.01
N ILE A 273 4.09 7.16 -2.53
CA ILE A 273 3.14 7.70 -3.52
C ILE A 273 2.29 8.79 -2.85
N GLU A 274 1.83 8.57 -1.63
CA GLU A 274 1.13 9.56 -0.81
C GLU A 274 1.98 10.83 -0.64
N GLY A 275 3.28 10.67 -0.29
CA GLY A 275 4.22 11.78 -0.16
C GLY A 275 4.50 12.52 -1.47
N MET A 276 4.58 11.81 -2.60
CA MET A 276 4.75 12.43 -3.92
C MET A 276 3.48 13.13 -4.43
N SER A 277 2.30 12.72 -3.93
CA SER A 277 0.99 13.23 -4.38
C SER A 277 0.70 14.67 -3.95
N VAL A 278 1.46 15.22 -3.01
CA VAL A 278 1.24 16.58 -2.53
C VAL A 278 1.96 17.66 -3.37
N ASN A 279 2.55 17.26 -4.50
CA ASN A 279 3.29 18.16 -5.40
C ASN A 279 4.42 18.93 -4.69
N LYS A 280 5.19 18.19 -3.89
CA LYS A 280 6.37 18.67 -3.17
C LYS A 280 7.54 17.73 -3.39
N PRO A 281 8.79 18.16 -3.18
CA PRO A 281 9.93 17.29 -3.28
C PRO A 281 9.83 16.10 -2.32
N PHE A 282 10.10 14.92 -2.85
CA PHE A 282 10.18 13.68 -2.12
C PHE A 282 11.60 13.13 -2.17
N ILE A 283 12.19 12.87 -1.00
CA ILE A 283 13.53 12.32 -0.85
C ILE A 283 13.41 10.91 -0.28
N ALA A 284 14.15 9.96 -0.82
CA ALA A 284 14.18 8.59 -0.28
C ALA A 284 15.60 8.02 -0.21
N SER A 285 15.81 7.09 0.73
CA SER A 285 17.02 6.27 0.73
C SER A 285 17.09 5.39 -0.53
N ASN A 286 18.30 5.22 -1.07
CA ASN A 286 18.53 4.44 -2.29
C ASN A 286 18.57 2.93 -1.99
N VAL A 287 17.40 2.38 -1.65
CA VAL A 287 17.21 0.95 -1.34
C VAL A 287 16.11 0.36 -2.23
N ASP A 288 16.07 -0.96 -2.31
CA ASP A 288 15.04 -1.67 -3.09
C ASP A 288 13.63 -1.31 -2.58
N GLY A 289 12.67 -1.23 -3.49
CA GLY A 289 11.29 -0.82 -3.23
C GLY A 289 11.10 0.71 -3.16
N LEU A 290 12.06 1.49 -2.62
CA LEU A 290 12.04 2.96 -2.68
C LEU A 290 12.58 3.44 -4.03
N ARG A 291 13.73 2.90 -4.45
CA ARG A 291 14.35 3.24 -5.75
C ARG A 291 13.37 3.08 -6.90
N GLU A 292 12.64 1.98 -6.97
CA GLU A 292 11.70 1.68 -8.05
C GLU A 292 10.63 2.76 -8.24
N VAL A 293 10.22 3.40 -7.16
CA VAL A 293 9.19 4.45 -7.19
C VAL A 293 9.80 5.82 -7.43
N VAL A 294 10.98 6.11 -6.84
CA VAL A 294 11.51 7.47 -6.70
C VAL A 294 12.55 7.84 -7.76
N ASP A 295 13.28 6.84 -8.31
CA ASP A 295 14.35 7.09 -9.29
C ASP A 295 13.84 7.82 -10.54
N GLY A 296 14.53 8.90 -10.92
CA GLY A 296 14.16 9.78 -12.04
C GLY A 296 13.04 10.78 -11.76
N TYR A 297 12.34 10.68 -10.61
CA TYR A 297 11.19 11.54 -10.26
C TYR A 297 11.37 12.31 -8.96
N GLY A 298 11.81 11.67 -7.89
CA GLY A 298 12.21 12.31 -6.64
C GLY A 298 13.74 12.34 -6.52
N VAL A 299 14.25 12.50 -5.31
CA VAL A 299 15.69 12.53 -5.03
C VAL A 299 16.08 11.34 -4.18
N LEU A 300 17.07 10.58 -4.62
CA LEU A 300 17.64 9.47 -3.86
C LEU A 300 18.89 9.90 -3.13
N PHE A 301 19.04 9.48 -1.87
CA PHE A 301 20.30 9.66 -1.11
C PHE A 301 20.90 8.29 -0.75
N PRO A 302 22.24 8.17 -0.59
CA PRO A 302 22.87 6.91 -0.18
C PRO A 302 22.32 6.43 1.16
N HIS A 303 22.01 5.13 1.25
CA HIS A 303 21.47 4.52 2.46
C HIS A 303 22.30 4.85 3.70
N GLU A 304 21.66 5.27 4.78
CA GLU A 304 22.29 5.68 6.07
C GLU A 304 23.23 6.89 5.98
N ASP A 305 23.26 7.64 4.87
CA ASP A 305 24.09 8.84 4.73
C ASP A 305 23.34 10.11 5.15
N ASP A 306 23.42 10.43 6.43
CA ASP A 306 22.78 11.60 7.04
C ASP A 306 23.33 12.93 6.48
N LYS A 307 24.61 12.99 6.07
CA LYS A 307 25.23 14.19 5.49
C LYS A 307 24.72 14.45 4.07
N ALA A 308 24.65 13.39 3.25
CA ALA A 308 24.07 13.49 1.92
C ALA A 308 22.60 13.93 1.98
N LEU A 309 21.81 13.35 2.91
CA LEU A 309 20.43 13.74 3.14
C LEU A 309 20.29 15.22 3.52
N ALA A 310 21.11 15.70 4.47
CA ALA A 310 21.13 17.12 4.87
C ALA A 310 21.46 18.04 3.69
N SER A 311 22.48 17.70 2.89
CA SER A 311 22.87 18.48 1.71
C SER A 311 21.75 18.58 0.68
N ILE A 312 20.97 17.49 0.46
CA ILE A 312 19.82 17.48 -0.44
C ILE A 312 18.69 18.37 0.11
N ILE A 313 18.38 18.29 1.42
CA ILE A 313 17.36 19.14 2.08
C ILE A 313 17.75 20.62 1.92
N GLN A 314 19.01 20.97 2.18
CA GLN A 314 19.52 22.32 2.03
C GLN A 314 19.40 22.82 0.59
N LYS A 315 19.87 22.03 -0.39
CA LYS A 315 19.79 22.38 -1.81
C LYS A 315 18.34 22.63 -2.27
N LEU A 316 17.39 21.76 -1.88
CA LEU A 316 15.97 21.94 -2.21
C LEU A 316 15.40 23.20 -1.55
N SER A 317 15.89 23.61 -0.40
CA SER A 317 15.40 24.79 0.32
C SER A 317 15.95 26.10 -0.24
N GLU A 318 17.17 26.10 -0.80
CA GLU A 318 17.89 27.27 -1.29
C GLU A 318 17.69 27.50 -2.81
N ASP A 319 17.49 26.43 -3.58
CA ASP A 319 17.30 26.47 -5.04
C ASP A 319 15.82 26.27 -5.40
N THR A 320 15.11 27.37 -5.61
CA THR A 320 13.68 27.37 -5.93
C THR A 320 13.38 26.66 -7.26
N ASP A 321 14.24 26.80 -8.27
CA ASP A 321 14.02 26.19 -9.58
C ASP A 321 14.18 24.67 -9.46
N TYR A 322 15.21 24.22 -8.76
CA TYR A 322 15.40 22.80 -8.48
C TYR A 322 14.26 22.21 -7.67
N TYR A 323 13.79 22.94 -6.65
CA TYR A 323 12.62 22.54 -5.85
C TYR A 323 11.38 22.29 -6.75
N GLN A 324 11.06 23.26 -7.61
CA GLN A 324 9.88 23.17 -8.49
C GLN A 324 10.01 22.02 -9.50
N GLN A 325 11.20 21.80 -10.06
CA GLN A 325 11.46 20.70 -10.97
C GLN A 325 11.24 19.33 -10.30
N VAL A 326 11.77 19.15 -9.09
CA VAL A 326 11.61 17.89 -8.33
C VAL A 326 10.15 17.70 -7.94
N ALA A 327 9.47 18.74 -7.44
CA ALA A 327 8.06 18.68 -7.06
C ALA A 327 7.17 18.26 -8.24
N ALA A 328 7.37 18.87 -9.41
CA ALA A 328 6.62 18.53 -10.63
C ALA A 328 6.83 17.08 -11.08
N LYS A 329 8.06 16.58 -11.02
CA LYS A 329 8.38 15.18 -11.33
C LYS A 329 7.75 14.22 -10.31
N CYS A 330 7.78 14.56 -9.01
CA CYS A 330 7.10 13.77 -7.99
C CYS A 330 5.59 13.67 -8.27
N TRP A 331 4.95 14.75 -8.64
CA TRP A 331 3.54 14.76 -9.02
C TRP A 331 3.27 13.91 -10.27
N GLU A 332 4.09 14.05 -11.31
CA GLU A 332 4.00 13.20 -12.51
C GLU A 332 4.07 11.71 -12.16
N ARG A 333 4.99 11.34 -11.27
CA ARG A 333 5.14 9.96 -10.81
C ARG A 333 3.91 9.49 -10.04
N ALA A 334 3.40 10.30 -9.12
CA ALA A 334 2.21 9.97 -8.33
C ALA A 334 0.99 9.69 -9.22
N GLN A 335 0.82 10.46 -10.30
CA GLN A 335 -0.28 10.25 -11.25
C GLN A 335 -0.27 8.86 -11.92
N MET A 336 0.89 8.19 -12.01
CA MET A 336 0.97 6.83 -12.54
C MET A 336 0.34 5.79 -11.59
N PHE A 337 0.23 6.14 -10.30
CA PHE A 337 -0.32 5.30 -9.25
C PHE A 337 -1.68 5.82 -8.73
N ASP A 338 -2.42 6.54 -9.55
CA ASP A 338 -3.78 6.96 -9.20
C ASP A 338 -4.66 5.73 -8.96
N ILE A 339 -5.38 5.72 -7.85
CA ILE A 339 -6.33 4.65 -7.51
C ILE A 339 -7.36 4.43 -8.62
N GLN A 340 -7.76 5.49 -9.35
CA GLN A 340 -8.70 5.36 -10.46
C GLN A 340 -8.12 4.47 -11.56
N LYS A 341 -6.84 4.67 -11.93
CA LYS A 341 -6.15 3.83 -12.93
C LYS A 341 -6.07 2.37 -12.48
N MET A 342 -5.82 2.15 -11.20
CA MET A 342 -5.84 0.80 -10.63
C MET A 342 -7.21 0.17 -10.75
N VAL A 343 -8.28 0.88 -10.38
CA VAL A 343 -9.67 0.38 -10.47
C VAL A 343 -10.06 0.12 -11.91
N ASP A 344 -9.66 0.99 -12.85
CA ASP A 344 -9.89 0.80 -14.28
C ASP A 344 -9.23 -0.50 -14.77
N ALA A 345 -7.98 -0.75 -14.40
CA ALA A 345 -7.27 -1.99 -14.75
C ALA A 345 -7.93 -3.24 -14.15
N TYR A 346 -8.40 -3.19 -12.89
CA TYR A 346 -9.17 -4.29 -12.32
C TYR A 346 -10.48 -4.53 -13.09
N ASN A 347 -11.18 -3.45 -13.45
CA ASN A 347 -12.42 -3.52 -14.22
C ASN A 347 -12.19 -4.18 -15.60
N GLU A 348 -11.15 -3.76 -16.32
CA GLU A 348 -10.78 -4.34 -17.62
C GLU A 348 -10.48 -5.85 -17.50
N VAL A 349 -9.76 -6.27 -16.45
CA VAL A 349 -9.51 -7.68 -16.17
C VAL A 349 -10.83 -8.43 -15.96
N TYR A 350 -11.75 -7.89 -15.16
CA TYR A 350 -13.03 -8.55 -14.88
C TYR A 350 -13.90 -8.65 -16.12
N GLU A 351 -14.03 -7.58 -16.91
CA GLU A 351 -14.79 -7.58 -18.16
C GLU A 351 -14.23 -8.58 -19.16
N GLY A 352 -12.88 -8.63 -19.30
CA GLY A 352 -12.21 -9.58 -20.19
C GLY A 352 -12.41 -11.06 -19.80
N LEU A 353 -12.71 -11.34 -18.53
CA LEU A 353 -12.92 -12.70 -18.04
C LEU A 353 -14.38 -13.17 -18.15
N VAL A 354 -15.34 -12.26 -18.10
CA VAL A 354 -16.79 -12.58 -18.16
C VAL A 354 -17.36 -12.42 -19.56
N SER A 355 -16.76 -11.57 -20.41
CA SER A 355 -17.18 -11.42 -21.80
C SER A 355 -17.09 -12.76 -22.52
N PRO A 356 -18.13 -13.19 -23.29
CA PRO A 356 -18.05 -14.40 -24.08
C PRO A 356 -16.84 -14.27 -25.04
N LYS A 357 -15.92 -15.24 -24.96
CA LYS A 357 -14.86 -15.36 -25.95
C LYS A 357 -15.54 -15.41 -27.32
N HIS A 358 -15.41 -14.36 -28.13
CA HIS A 358 -15.68 -14.48 -29.54
C HIS A 358 -14.74 -15.56 -30.08
N ASN A 359 -15.30 -16.75 -30.33
CA ASN A 359 -14.63 -17.81 -31.05
C ASN A 359 -14.28 -17.24 -32.44
N SER A 360 -13.03 -16.89 -32.62
CA SER A 360 -12.41 -16.71 -33.94
C SER A 360 -11.70 -17.98 -34.34
#